data_2928ae6075aedc46a2c4e6b7cc57e8cc
#
_entry.id   2928ae6075aedc46a2c4e6b7cc57e8cc
#
_cell.length_a   1.000
_cell.length_b   1.000
_cell.length_c   1.000
_cell.angle_alpha   90.00
_cell.angle_beta   90.00
_cell.angle_gamma   90.00
#
_symmetry.space_group_name_H-M   'P 1'
#
loop_
_entity.id
_entity.type
_entity.pdbx_description
1 polymer ?
#
loop_
_entity_poly.entity_id
_entity_poly.type
_entity_poly.pdbx_seq_one_letter_code
_entity_poly.pdbx_strand_id
1 'polypeptide(L)' 'MKNFIVITGGAGFVGTHLIEYFLKNTKKRIISIDNYSSGKKSNHIKNETRVKYLIGDTSDIKRLLSKYK' A
#
# COMPACT_ATOMS: atom_id res chain seq x y z
N MET A 1 -1.42 11.19 -9.93
CA MET A 1 -0.77 10.61 -8.71
C MET A 1 0.73 10.59 -8.82
N LYS A 2 1.32 11.77 -8.95
CA LYS A 2 2.76 11.90 -9.24
C LYS A 2 3.65 11.32 -8.13
N ASN A 3 3.25 11.48 -6.87
CA ASN A 3 4.14 11.18 -5.75
C ASN A 3 3.71 9.94 -4.96
N PHE A 4 2.90 9.09 -5.59
CA PHE A 4 2.42 7.88 -4.94
C PHE A 4 2.89 6.63 -5.68
N ILE A 5 3.17 5.60 -4.92
CA ILE A 5 3.37 4.25 -5.43
C ILE A 5 2.21 3.42 -4.91
N VAL A 6 1.51 2.72 -5.79
CA VAL A 6 0.39 1.87 -5.41
C VAL A 6 0.84 0.42 -5.41
N ILE A 7 0.61 -0.26 -4.31
CA ILE A 7 0.96 -1.67 -4.16
C ILE A 7 -0.31 -2.44 -3.81
N THR A 8 -0.68 -3.41 -4.63
CA THR A 8 -1.77 -4.31 -4.32
C THR A 8 -1.22 -5.49 -3.53
N GLY A 9 -1.98 -5.95 -2.54
CA GLY A 9 -1.49 -7.02 -1.66
C GLY A 9 -0.41 -6.54 -0.72
N GLY A 10 -0.43 -5.26 -0.33
CA GLY A 10 0.62 -4.67 0.49
C GLY A 10 0.72 -5.22 1.92
N ALA A 11 -0.31 -5.92 2.39
CA ALA A 11 -0.29 -6.54 3.71
C ALA A 11 0.16 -8.01 3.66
N GLY A 12 0.46 -8.54 2.47
CA GLY A 12 1.02 -9.87 2.31
C GLY A 12 2.53 -9.86 2.44
N PHE A 13 3.14 -11.04 2.35
CA PHE A 13 4.59 -11.18 2.53
C PHE A 13 5.38 -10.39 1.49
N VAL A 14 5.08 -10.62 0.21
CA VAL A 14 5.80 -9.95 -0.88
C VAL A 14 5.51 -8.45 -0.87
N GLY A 15 4.25 -8.07 -0.70
CA GLY A 15 3.86 -6.66 -0.68
C GLY A 15 4.53 -5.88 0.44
N THR A 16 4.66 -6.49 1.62
CA THR A 16 5.33 -5.87 2.75
C THR A 16 6.80 -5.58 2.43
N HIS A 17 7.49 -6.53 1.81
CA HIS A 17 8.88 -6.32 1.41
C HIS A 17 9.02 -5.24 0.33
N LEU A 18 8.06 -5.16 -0.59
CA LEU A 18 8.06 -4.09 -1.59
C LEU A 18 7.87 -2.73 -0.95
N ILE A 19 6.98 -2.62 0.03
CA ILE A 19 6.78 -1.37 0.75
C ILE A 19 8.06 -0.95 1.44
N GLU A 20 8.71 -1.87 2.13
CA GLU A 20 9.99 -1.57 2.79
C GLU A 20 11.05 -1.10 1.80
N TYR A 21 11.13 -1.76 0.64
CA TYR A 21 12.06 -1.38 -0.41
C TYR A 21 11.84 0.06 -0.87
N PHE A 22 10.58 0.43 -1.16
CA PHE A 22 10.27 1.77 -1.64
C PHE A 22 10.42 2.84 -0.56
N LEU A 23 10.14 2.51 0.69
CA LEU A 23 10.38 3.43 1.80
C LEU A 23 11.86 3.76 1.93
N LYS A 24 12.71 2.76 1.73
CA LYS A 24 14.16 2.90 1.86
C LYS A 24 14.76 3.64 0.66
N ASN A 25 14.25 3.37 -0.53
CA ASN A 25 14.89 3.82 -1.77
C ASN A 25 14.22 5.00 -2.46
N THR A 26 13.09 5.45 -1.95
CA THR A 26 12.38 6.62 -2.51
C THR A 26 11.87 7.48 -1.37
N LYS A 27 11.42 8.70 -1.72
CA LYS A 27 10.71 9.58 -0.78
C LYS A 27 9.22 9.65 -1.09
N LYS A 28 8.73 8.79 -1.95
CA LYS A 28 7.34 8.80 -2.36
C LYS A 28 6.42 8.25 -1.28
N ARG A 29 5.17 8.65 -1.35
CA ARG A 29 4.12 8.06 -0.52
C ARG A 29 3.68 6.75 -1.13
N ILE A 30 3.24 5.82 -0.30
CA ILE A 30 2.84 4.49 -0.72
C ILE A 30 1.39 4.26 -0.32
N ILE A 31 0.60 3.76 -1.26
CA ILE A 31 -0.78 3.37 -1.00
C ILE A 31 -0.85 1.86 -1.18
N SER A 32 -1.16 1.17 -0.09
CA SER A 32 -1.33 -0.28 -0.11
C SER A 32 -2.81 -0.61 -0.19
N ILE A 33 -3.19 -1.46 -1.12
CA ILE A 33 -4.57 -1.93 -1.26
C ILE A 33 -4.57 -3.44 -1.08
N ASP A 34 -5.32 -3.93 -0.11
CA ASP A 34 -5.37 -5.36 0.18
C ASP A 34 -6.78 -5.72 0.63
N ASN A 35 -7.28 -6.87 0.17
CA ASN A 35 -8.56 -7.38 0.62
C ASN A 35 -8.42 -8.23 1.88
N TYR A 36 -7.19 -8.46 2.32
CA TYR A 36 -6.85 -9.24 3.51
C TYR A 36 -7.30 -10.70 3.48
N SER A 37 -7.47 -11.26 2.29
CA SER A 37 -7.76 -12.68 2.18
C SER A 37 -6.60 -13.54 2.65
N SER A 38 -5.37 -13.06 2.41
CA SER A 38 -4.15 -13.70 2.92
C SER A 38 -3.22 -12.72 3.60
N GLY A 39 -3.38 -11.42 3.38
CA GLY A 39 -2.60 -10.40 4.06
C GLY A 39 -3.06 -10.22 5.51
N LYS A 40 -2.19 -9.67 6.34
CA LYS A 40 -2.47 -9.48 7.77
C LYS A 40 -2.13 -8.07 8.19
N LYS A 41 -2.99 -7.49 9.04
CA LYS A 41 -2.73 -6.16 9.60
C LYS A 41 -1.45 -6.13 10.44
N SER A 42 -1.05 -7.27 11.01
CA SER A 42 0.20 -7.36 11.75
C SER A 42 1.43 -7.14 10.86
N ASN A 43 1.26 -7.24 9.54
CA ASN A 43 2.34 -6.98 8.58
C ASN A 43 2.49 -5.49 8.25
N HIS A 44 1.59 -4.64 8.73
CA HIS A 44 1.69 -3.20 8.47
C HIS A 44 2.99 -2.63 9.04
N ILE A 45 3.63 -1.76 8.27
CA ILE A 45 4.83 -1.06 8.74
C ILE A 45 4.40 -0.04 9.78
N LYS A 46 4.93 -0.16 10.99
CA LYS A 46 4.55 0.72 12.10
C LYS A 46 5.34 2.01 12.06
N ASN A 47 4.73 3.07 12.61
CA ASN A 47 5.38 4.38 12.76
C ASN A 47 5.84 5.00 11.45
N GLU A 48 5.14 4.65 10.34
CA GLU A 48 5.48 5.19 9.03
C GLU A 48 4.30 5.96 8.46
N THR A 49 4.46 7.28 8.38
CA THR A 49 3.39 8.17 7.92
C THR A 49 3.23 8.20 6.40
N ARG A 50 4.23 7.70 5.66
CA ARG A 50 4.19 7.69 4.20
C ARG A 50 3.38 6.54 3.61
N VAL A 51 2.94 5.59 4.42
CA VAL A 51 2.18 4.43 3.95
C VAL A 51 0.73 4.57 4.36
N LYS A 52 -0.17 4.47 3.38
CA LYS A 52 -1.61 4.45 3.62
C LYS A 52 -2.14 3.07 3.26
N TYR A 53 -2.78 2.42 4.21
CA TYR A 53 -3.36 1.09 4.00
C TYR A 53 -4.85 1.21 3.75
N LEU A 54 -5.30 0.72 2.59
CA LEU A 54 -6.71 0.72 2.20
C LEU A 54 -7.19 -0.71 2.03
N ILE A 55 -8.43 -0.96 2.42
CA ILE A 55 -9.05 -2.27 2.26
C ILE A 55 -9.83 -2.28 0.95
N GLY A 56 -9.55 -3.26 0.10
CA GLY A 56 -10.26 -3.42 -1.16
C GLY A 56 -9.54 -4.37 -2.08
N ASP A 57 -10.18 -4.66 -3.20
CA ASP A 57 -9.64 -5.50 -4.27
C ASP A 57 -9.06 -4.67 -5.39
N THR A 58 -8.36 -5.34 -6.31
CA THR A 58 -7.86 -4.67 -7.52
C THR A 58 -9.00 -4.07 -8.33
N SER A 59 -10.20 -4.65 -8.27
CA SER A 59 -11.38 -4.09 -8.94
C SER A 59 -11.82 -2.75 -8.34
N ASP A 60 -11.38 -2.43 -7.12
CA ASP A 60 -11.74 -1.18 -6.44
C ASP A 60 -10.72 -0.07 -6.62
N ILE A 61 -9.63 -0.33 -7.34
CA ILE A 61 -8.50 0.61 -7.41
C ILE A 61 -8.95 1.99 -7.89
N LYS A 62 -9.71 2.05 -8.97
CA LYS A 62 -10.13 3.32 -9.52
C LYS A 62 -10.94 4.14 -8.52
N ARG A 63 -11.86 3.49 -7.82
CA ARG A 63 -12.70 4.13 -6.81
C ARG A 63 -11.87 4.58 -5.61
N LEU A 64 -11.02 3.68 -5.11
CA LEU A 64 -10.22 3.95 -3.92
C LEU A 64 -9.22 5.08 -4.13
N LEU A 65 -8.68 5.19 -5.33
CA LEU A 65 -7.64 6.17 -5.63
C LEU A 65 -8.17 7.49 -6.17
N SER A 66 -9.47 7.62 -6.39
CA SER A 66 -10.03 8.83 -6.98
C SER A 66 -9.70 10.10 -6.19
N LYS A 67 -9.61 10.00 -4.89
CA LYS A 67 -9.31 11.15 -4.02
C LYS A 67 -7.81 11.46 -3.89
N TYR A 68 -6.96 10.67 -4.53
CA TYR A 68 -5.50 10.87 -4.46
C TYR A 68 -4.91 11.44 -5.73
N LYS A 69 -5.73 11.87 -6.64
CA LYS A 69 -5.27 12.46 -7.90
C LYS A 69 -4.57 13.80 -7.66
#